data_e28aa2322481c9dad4f7ec7b62efb742
#
_entry.id   e28aa2322481c9dad4f7ec7b62efb742
#
_cell.length_a   1.000
_cell.length_b   1.000
_cell.length_c   1.000
_cell.angle_alpha   90.00
_cell.angle_beta   90.00
_cell.angle_gamma   90.00
#
_symmetry.space_group_name_H-M   'P 1'
#
loop_
_entity.id
_entity.type
_entity.pdbx_description
1 polymer ?
#
loop_
_entity_poly.entity_id
_entity_poly.type
_entity_poly.pdbx_seq_one_letter_code
_entity_poly.pdbx_strand_id
1 'polypeptide(L)'
;MRPRSSNLVARLSGVTVAALACAGAHAQSNVQLYGLVDAGITHVTGLRQGSVTQLASGIMEGSRWGLKGTEDLGGGYKAIFTLESRFEVDTGSLSNRPISGTQVPDRIATPAALGLPNALAPALTPVVDQVNAGIAGNTLGVNLANNQFDRQSYLGLITPVGAVLAGRMYTPDYEISATFDAMETQSALAAGQLAAIPAGFDIRISNALQYRIQTGGVTASVMYGFGETGGSSSNNRFVGAMGMSTGDGYAVGLGYNTRNNELGQKSLTTTTVGGWVNVGPGKLSAVYSRHKDDHPSNLSGLAASLVAGGVAAPVATLVQGAYMNALKQRFDLFNIGYRITSGPHTVTVAYTNRNEKTSYDADARSYGAAYTYALSKRTDLNAVLVRFDNRKNGQAAPGGNGYLGGVTRAAGVDSTSLALGIRHRF
;
A
#
# COMPACT_ATOMS: atom_id res chain seq x y z
N MET A 1 14.74 42.39 87.13
CA MET A 1 15.50 41.23 86.61
C MET A 1 14.99 40.87 85.20
N ARG A 2 15.81 40.94 84.18
CA ARG A 2 15.43 40.69 82.80
C ARG A 2 15.55 39.22 82.48
N PRO A 3 14.65 38.61 81.66
CA PRO A 3 14.97 37.37 80.96
C PRO A 3 15.40 37.61 79.54
N ARG A 4 16.35 36.83 79.08
CA ARG A 4 16.94 36.77 77.73
C ARG A 4 15.99 36.05 76.80
N SER A 5 15.71 36.67 75.64
CA SER A 5 15.09 36.06 74.46
C SER A 5 16.18 35.41 73.59
N SER A 6 16.06 34.13 73.29
CA SER A 6 16.92 33.39 72.40
C SER A 6 16.31 33.29 70.98
N ASN A 7 17.10 33.63 70.00
CA ASN A 7 16.83 33.56 68.59
C ASN A 7 16.52 32.15 68.07
N LEU A 8 15.36 31.95 67.45
CA LEU A 8 15.03 30.77 66.65
C LEU A 8 14.22 31.15 65.41
N VAL A 9 14.78 32.01 64.54
CA VAL A 9 14.19 32.37 63.27
C VAL A 9 15.33 32.57 62.25
N ALA A 10 15.97 31.54 61.86
CA ALA A 10 16.89 31.58 60.70
C ALA A 10 17.31 30.18 60.19
N ARG A 11 16.37 29.31 59.85
CA ARG A 11 16.69 28.09 59.06
C ARG A 11 15.49 27.52 58.31
N LEU A 12 14.65 28.33 57.70
CA LEU A 12 13.51 27.85 56.88
C LEU A 12 13.37 28.56 55.52
N SER A 13 14.43 29.19 55.01
CA SER A 13 14.36 29.93 53.74
C SER A 13 15.14 29.31 52.57
N GLY A 14 15.64 28.09 52.75
CA GLY A 14 16.54 27.46 51.74
C GLY A 14 15.92 26.37 50.86
N VAL A 15 14.67 25.93 51.10
CA VAL A 15 14.08 24.77 50.38
C VAL A 15 12.96 25.14 49.41
N THR A 16 12.45 26.36 49.46
CA THR A 16 11.28 26.77 48.65
C THR A 16 11.62 27.38 47.27
N VAL A 17 12.89 27.59 46.96
CA VAL A 17 13.30 28.17 45.63
C VAL A 17 13.65 27.12 44.60
N ALA A 18 13.91 25.86 44.96
CA ALA A 18 14.22 24.79 44.03
C ALA A 18 12.99 24.11 43.40
N ALA A 19 11.78 24.35 43.91
CA ALA A 19 10.54 23.73 43.40
C ALA A 19 9.82 24.55 42.33
N LEU A 20 10.24 25.77 42.01
CA LEU A 20 9.61 26.66 41.04
C LEU A 20 10.34 26.74 39.69
N ALA A 21 11.48 26.07 39.54
CA ALA A 21 12.22 26.02 38.29
C ALA A 21 11.79 24.92 37.31
N CYS A 22 10.88 24.02 37.67
CA CYS A 22 10.35 22.95 36.81
C CYS A 22 9.03 23.28 36.09
N ALA A 23 8.50 24.51 36.21
CA ALA A 23 7.19 24.89 35.68
C ALA A 23 7.26 25.59 34.30
N GLY A 24 8.34 25.45 33.55
CA GLY A 24 8.55 26.18 32.30
C GLY A 24 8.75 25.36 31.01
N ALA A 25 8.74 24.04 31.08
CA ALA A 25 8.76 23.23 29.88
C ALA A 25 7.32 22.91 29.43
N HIS A 26 6.60 23.91 28.91
CA HIS A 26 5.41 23.62 28.11
C HIS A 26 5.90 22.94 26.83
N ALA A 27 6.02 21.61 26.85
CA ALA A 27 6.07 20.82 25.63
C ALA A 27 4.84 21.20 24.82
N GLN A 28 5.01 21.90 23.70
CA GLN A 28 3.92 22.18 22.77
C GLN A 28 3.49 20.87 22.14
N SER A 29 2.61 20.13 22.82
CA SER A 29 1.93 18.97 22.24
C SER A 29 0.93 19.48 21.21
N ASN A 30 1.13 19.12 19.94
CA ASN A 30 0.22 19.46 18.87
C ASN A 30 -0.42 18.20 18.32
N VAL A 31 -1.74 18.06 18.46
CA VAL A 31 -2.53 17.01 17.83
C VAL A 31 -3.34 17.64 16.71
N GLN A 32 -3.18 17.13 15.50
CA GLN A 32 -3.85 17.61 14.31
C GLN A 32 -4.78 16.53 13.74
N LEU A 33 -6.05 16.87 13.56
CA LEU A 33 -6.96 16.16 12.68
C LEU A 33 -6.65 16.54 11.24
N TYR A 34 -6.54 15.55 10.35
CA TYR A 34 -6.33 15.74 8.92
C TYR A 34 -7.08 14.71 8.10
N GLY A 35 -7.26 14.98 6.83
CA GLY A 35 -7.85 14.00 5.94
C GLY A 35 -8.13 14.53 4.55
N LEU A 36 -8.76 13.66 3.76
CA LEU A 36 -9.29 14.02 2.47
C LEU A 36 -10.53 13.18 2.13
N VAL A 37 -11.40 13.78 1.37
CA VAL A 37 -12.59 13.19 0.76
C VAL A 37 -12.41 13.29 -0.74
N ASP A 38 -12.49 12.16 -1.44
CA ASP A 38 -12.33 12.05 -2.89
C ASP A 38 -13.43 11.14 -3.42
N ALA A 39 -14.31 11.66 -4.25
CA ALA A 39 -15.43 10.93 -4.83
C ALA A 39 -15.70 11.37 -6.26
N GLY A 40 -16.27 10.47 -7.05
CA GLY A 40 -16.60 10.77 -8.43
C GLY A 40 -17.30 9.63 -9.14
N ILE A 41 -17.61 9.86 -10.40
CA ILE A 41 -18.22 8.86 -11.28
C ILE A 41 -17.12 8.20 -12.11
N THR A 42 -17.13 6.87 -12.16
CA THR A 42 -16.27 6.07 -13.02
C THR A 42 -17.10 5.25 -14.00
N HIS A 43 -16.64 5.16 -15.24
CA HIS A 43 -17.14 4.22 -16.24
C HIS A 43 -16.01 3.28 -16.65
N VAL A 44 -16.18 1.99 -16.45
CA VAL A 44 -15.15 0.96 -16.74
C VAL A 44 -15.73 -0.08 -17.69
N THR A 45 -14.97 -0.41 -18.73
CA THR A 45 -15.32 -1.43 -19.74
C THR A 45 -14.53 -2.71 -19.56
N GLY A 46 -14.89 -3.78 -20.28
CA GLY A 46 -14.13 -5.04 -20.33
C GLY A 46 -14.34 -5.96 -19.12
N LEU A 47 -15.30 -5.67 -18.26
CA LEU A 47 -15.62 -6.47 -17.07
C LEU A 47 -16.57 -7.64 -17.41
N ARG A 48 -16.70 -8.63 -16.52
CA ARG A 48 -17.61 -9.79 -16.70
C ARG A 48 -19.07 -9.37 -16.81
N GLN A 49 -19.48 -8.38 -16.03
CA GLN A 49 -20.83 -7.78 -16.08
C GLN A 49 -21.02 -6.76 -17.22
N GLY A 50 -20.05 -6.65 -18.16
CA GLY A 50 -20.06 -5.66 -19.24
C GLY A 50 -19.38 -4.35 -18.81
N SER A 51 -19.91 -3.22 -19.28
CA SER A 51 -19.46 -1.89 -18.88
C SER A 51 -20.21 -1.46 -17.61
N VAL A 52 -19.50 -0.92 -16.65
CA VAL A 52 -20.06 -0.49 -15.36
C VAL A 52 -19.82 1.00 -15.15
N THR A 53 -20.88 1.72 -14.80
CA THR A 53 -20.82 3.11 -14.32
C THR A 53 -21.22 3.12 -12.87
N GLN A 54 -20.39 3.71 -12.02
CA GLN A 54 -20.63 3.78 -10.58
C GLN A 54 -20.19 5.11 -10.00
N LEU A 55 -20.78 5.48 -8.86
CA LEU A 55 -20.17 6.40 -7.92
C LEU A 55 -19.03 5.66 -7.24
N ALA A 56 -17.84 6.26 -7.16
CA ALA A 56 -16.66 5.63 -6.58
C ALA A 56 -15.97 6.58 -5.61
N SER A 57 -15.42 6.02 -4.54
CA SER A 57 -14.52 6.72 -3.63
C SER A 57 -13.08 6.63 -4.14
N GLY A 58 -12.33 7.72 -4.07
CA GLY A 58 -10.89 7.72 -4.35
C GLY A 58 -10.53 7.72 -5.83
N ILE A 59 -11.07 8.65 -6.61
CA ILE A 59 -10.72 8.84 -8.02
C ILE A 59 -9.23 9.13 -8.20
N MET A 60 -8.71 10.05 -7.39
CA MET A 60 -7.29 10.41 -7.36
C MET A 60 -6.58 9.83 -6.15
N GLU A 61 -7.22 9.85 -4.97
CA GLU A 61 -6.63 9.35 -3.72
C GLU A 61 -7.69 8.67 -2.86
N GLY A 62 -7.35 7.54 -2.23
CA GLY A 62 -8.25 6.89 -1.29
C GLY A 62 -8.64 7.83 -0.15
N SER A 63 -9.95 8.02 0.05
CA SER A 63 -10.50 8.86 1.11
C SER A 63 -10.05 8.35 2.48
N ARG A 64 -9.70 9.29 3.38
CA ARG A 64 -9.10 8.98 4.67
C ARG A 64 -9.28 10.11 5.66
N TRP A 65 -9.21 9.77 6.92
CA TRP A 65 -9.02 10.73 8.00
C TRP A 65 -7.99 10.19 8.99
N GLY A 66 -7.37 11.07 9.77
CA GLY A 66 -6.37 10.64 10.73
C GLY A 66 -6.06 11.70 11.76
N LEU A 67 -5.39 11.23 12.81
CA LEU A 67 -4.79 12.04 13.85
C LEU A 67 -3.28 11.88 13.77
N LYS A 68 -2.56 12.96 13.85
CA LYS A 68 -1.11 12.96 14.03
C LYS A 68 -0.73 13.91 15.14
N GLY A 69 0.24 13.51 15.96
CA GLY A 69 0.70 14.31 17.06
C GLY A 69 2.21 14.39 17.12
N THR A 70 2.69 15.48 17.71
CA THR A 70 4.11 15.70 17.99
C THR A 70 4.23 16.34 19.36
N GLU A 71 5.11 15.79 20.18
CA GLU A 71 5.52 16.33 21.46
C GLU A 71 7.03 16.58 21.44
N ASP A 72 7.45 17.79 21.75
CA ASP A 72 8.87 18.13 21.88
C ASP A 72 9.36 17.73 23.29
N LEU A 73 10.31 16.81 23.34
CA LEU A 73 10.89 16.28 24.58
C LEU A 73 12.16 17.04 25.01
N GLY A 74 12.56 18.06 24.23
CA GLY A 74 13.78 18.80 24.45
C GLY A 74 15.03 18.09 23.88
N GLY A 75 16.15 18.80 23.80
CA GLY A 75 17.42 18.24 23.34
C GLY A 75 17.42 17.69 21.90
N GLY A 76 16.45 18.08 21.06
CA GLY A 76 16.29 17.56 19.71
C GLY A 76 15.51 16.23 19.63
N TYR A 77 14.94 15.78 20.75
CA TYR A 77 14.08 14.58 20.82
C TYR A 77 12.61 14.98 20.68
N LYS A 78 11.84 14.18 19.91
CA LYS A 78 10.39 14.36 19.75
C LYS A 78 9.69 13.02 19.75
N ALA A 79 8.59 12.90 20.50
CA ALA A 79 7.65 11.81 20.33
C ALA A 79 6.65 12.18 19.24
N ILE A 80 6.31 11.22 18.36
CA ILE A 80 5.33 11.40 17.29
C ILE A 80 4.39 10.21 17.23
N PHE A 81 3.17 10.42 16.78
CA PHE A 81 2.27 9.34 16.41
C PHE A 81 1.46 9.69 15.18
N THR A 82 1.00 8.64 14.47
CA THR A 82 0.04 8.76 13.37
C THR A 82 -0.97 7.61 13.49
N LEU A 83 -2.25 7.97 13.41
CA LEU A 83 -3.38 7.05 13.30
C LEU A 83 -4.18 7.46 12.07
N GLU A 84 -4.27 6.61 11.04
CA GLU A 84 -4.92 6.93 9.77
C GLU A 84 -5.87 5.82 9.34
N SER A 85 -7.14 6.19 9.17
CA SER A 85 -8.24 5.32 8.76
C SER A 85 -8.66 5.63 7.32
N ARG A 86 -8.93 4.57 6.57
CA ARG A 86 -9.67 4.64 5.31
C ARG A 86 -11.15 4.79 5.57
N PHE A 87 -11.86 5.40 4.64
CA PHE A 87 -13.30 5.27 4.48
C PHE A 87 -13.68 5.43 3.01
N GLU A 88 -14.77 4.82 2.61
CA GLU A 88 -15.30 4.92 1.25
C GLU A 88 -16.50 5.89 1.28
N VAL A 89 -16.41 6.96 0.50
CA VAL A 89 -17.40 8.06 0.53
C VAL A 89 -18.75 7.63 -0.02
N ASP A 90 -18.74 6.73 -0.99
CA ASP A 90 -19.92 6.19 -1.68
C ASP A 90 -20.75 5.23 -0.82
N THR A 91 -20.13 4.56 0.16
CA THR A 91 -20.78 3.51 0.96
C THR A 91 -20.69 3.73 2.47
N GLY A 92 -19.79 4.61 2.95
CA GLY A 92 -19.46 4.76 4.38
C GLY A 92 -18.66 3.59 4.96
N SER A 93 -18.24 2.61 4.17
CA SER A 93 -17.48 1.43 4.61
C SER A 93 -16.02 1.75 4.88
N LEU A 94 -15.37 0.95 5.74
CA LEU A 94 -13.91 0.94 5.91
C LEU A 94 -13.22 0.04 4.88
N SER A 95 -13.96 -0.79 4.17
CA SER A 95 -13.45 -1.76 3.20
C SER A 95 -13.96 -1.49 1.80
N ASN A 96 -13.20 -1.88 0.79
CA ASN A 96 -13.60 -1.80 -0.59
C ASN A 96 -13.08 -2.98 -1.42
N ARG A 97 -13.75 -3.22 -2.54
CA ARG A 97 -13.38 -4.23 -3.54
C ARG A 97 -13.16 -3.59 -4.89
N PRO A 98 -12.38 -4.23 -5.79
CA PRO A 98 -12.30 -3.77 -7.17
C PRO A 98 -13.68 -3.80 -7.83
N ILE A 99 -13.85 -2.98 -8.87
CA ILE A 99 -15.10 -2.92 -9.64
C ILE A 99 -15.48 -4.29 -10.26
N SER A 100 -14.50 -5.17 -10.47
CA SER A 100 -14.72 -6.58 -10.87
C SER A 100 -15.26 -7.48 -9.73
N GLY A 101 -15.47 -6.93 -8.54
CA GLY A 101 -16.02 -7.62 -7.37
C GLY A 101 -15.09 -8.73 -6.87
N THR A 102 -15.67 -9.92 -6.71
CA THR A 102 -14.96 -11.12 -6.24
C THR A 102 -14.46 -12.02 -7.38
N GLN A 103 -14.44 -11.52 -8.62
CA GLN A 103 -13.93 -12.30 -9.74
C GLN A 103 -12.44 -12.59 -9.58
N VAL A 104 -12.09 -13.88 -9.53
CA VAL A 104 -10.69 -14.33 -9.58
C VAL A 104 -10.17 -14.33 -11.02
N PRO A 105 -8.84 -14.16 -11.25
CA PRO A 105 -8.26 -14.27 -12.60
C PRO A 105 -8.40 -15.72 -13.14
N ASP A 106 -8.49 -15.83 -14.48
CA ASP A 106 -8.67 -17.11 -15.16
C ASP A 106 -7.60 -18.15 -14.82
N ARG A 107 -6.37 -17.70 -14.48
CA ARG A 107 -5.25 -18.59 -14.08
C ARG A 107 -5.55 -19.51 -12.88
N ILE A 108 -6.55 -19.18 -12.06
CA ILE A 108 -6.98 -19.99 -10.92
C ILE A 108 -8.47 -20.34 -10.96
N ALA A 109 -9.19 -19.93 -12.01
CA ALA A 109 -10.65 -19.98 -12.03
C ALA A 109 -11.23 -21.40 -12.18
N THR A 110 -10.47 -22.33 -12.75
CA THR A 110 -10.98 -23.69 -13.02
C THR A 110 -9.91 -24.76 -12.74
N PRO A 111 -10.30 -26.03 -12.50
CA PRO A 111 -9.33 -27.13 -12.40
C PRO A 111 -8.34 -27.21 -13.57
N ALA A 112 -8.82 -27.02 -14.80
CA ALA A 112 -7.96 -27.03 -15.99
C ALA A 112 -6.94 -25.89 -16.00
N ALA A 113 -7.34 -24.67 -15.60
CA ALA A 113 -6.44 -23.54 -15.50
C ALA A 113 -5.33 -23.74 -14.45
N LEU A 114 -5.64 -24.50 -13.39
CA LEU A 114 -4.69 -24.91 -12.35
C LEU A 114 -3.79 -26.09 -12.78
N GLY A 115 -3.99 -26.64 -13.98
CA GLY A 115 -3.25 -27.82 -14.46
C GLY A 115 -3.66 -29.12 -13.75
N LEU A 116 -4.84 -29.17 -13.15
CA LEU A 116 -5.35 -30.37 -12.49
C LEU A 116 -5.88 -31.36 -13.54
N PRO A 117 -5.85 -32.70 -13.26
CA PRO A 117 -6.27 -33.71 -14.23
C PRO A 117 -7.72 -33.54 -14.69
N ASN A 118 -7.96 -33.49 -16.00
CA ASN A 118 -9.29 -33.31 -16.57
C ASN A 118 -10.29 -34.40 -16.16
N ALA A 119 -9.82 -35.65 -15.98
CA ALA A 119 -10.65 -36.75 -15.52
C ALA A 119 -11.25 -36.51 -14.12
N LEU A 120 -10.64 -35.67 -13.30
CA LEU A 120 -11.10 -35.31 -11.97
C LEU A 120 -11.89 -33.98 -11.97
N ALA A 121 -12.01 -33.29 -13.09
CA ALA A 121 -12.63 -31.96 -13.15
C ALA A 121 -14.04 -31.91 -12.54
N PRO A 122 -14.97 -32.87 -12.76
CA PRO A 122 -16.30 -32.84 -12.13
C PRO A 122 -16.25 -32.84 -10.60
N ALA A 123 -15.31 -33.59 -10.02
CA ALA A 123 -15.14 -33.68 -8.56
C ALA A 123 -14.35 -32.48 -8.01
N LEU A 124 -13.43 -31.90 -8.81
CA LEU A 124 -12.55 -30.83 -8.37
C LEU A 124 -13.17 -29.43 -8.52
N THR A 125 -14.14 -29.25 -9.44
CA THR A 125 -14.80 -27.93 -9.65
C THR A 125 -15.37 -27.36 -8.36
N PRO A 126 -16.18 -28.06 -7.56
CA PRO A 126 -16.71 -27.51 -6.32
C PRO A 126 -15.62 -27.14 -5.30
N VAL A 127 -14.52 -27.94 -5.27
CA VAL A 127 -13.37 -27.68 -4.39
C VAL A 127 -12.65 -26.40 -4.81
N VAL A 128 -12.40 -26.25 -6.11
CA VAL A 128 -11.76 -25.04 -6.68
C VAL A 128 -12.65 -23.80 -6.47
N ASP A 129 -13.94 -23.91 -6.66
CA ASP A 129 -14.91 -22.83 -6.42
C ASP A 129 -14.89 -22.39 -4.94
N GLN A 130 -14.86 -23.33 -4.01
CA GLN A 130 -14.76 -23.04 -2.58
C GLN A 130 -13.43 -22.32 -2.24
N VAL A 131 -12.30 -22.79 -2.76
CA VAL A 131 -10.99 -22.15 -2.54
C VAL A 131 -10.98 -20.74 -3.14
N ASN A 132 -11.49 -20.58 -4.36
CA ASN A 132 -11.58 -19.28 -5.03
C ASN A 132 -12.48 -18.29 -4.27
N ALA A 133 -13.59 -18.75 -3.72
CA ALA A 133 -14.46 -17.93 -2.86
C ALA A 133 -13.70 -17.45 -1.61
N GLY A 134 -12.90 -18.32 -0.99
CA GLY A 134 -12.03 -17.97 0.13
C GLY A 134 -10.94 -16.96 -0.26
N ILE A 135 -10.26 -17.17 -1.38
CA ILE A 135 -9.25 -16.23 -1.91
C ILE A 135 -9.91 -14.88 -2.19
N ALA A 136 -11.01 -14.86 -2.95
CA ALA A 136 -11.72 -13.63 -3.27
C ALA A 136 -12.23 -12.90 -2.01
N GLY A 137 -12.74 -13.65 -1.02
CA GLY A 137 -13.22 -13.13 0.25
C GLY A 137 -12.14 -12.40 1.05
N ASN A 138 -10.93 -12.94 1.06
CA ASN A 138 -9.84 -12.49 1.94
C ASN A 138 -8.76 -11.65 1.27
N THR A 139 -8.67 -11.65 -0.08
CA THR A 139 -7.54 -10.99 -0.78
C THR A 139 -7.96 -9.98 -1.84
N LEU A 140 -9.14 -10.13 -2.47
CA LEU A 140 -9.58 -9.21 -3.52
C LEU A 140 -10.31 -8.00 -2.93
N GLY A 141 -9.54 -7.12 -2.30
CA GLY A 141 -10.05 -5.90 -1.70
C GLY A 141 -9.02 -5.22 -0.81
N VAL A 142 -9.44 -4.15 -0.21
CA VAL A 142 -8.66 -3.40 0.78
C VAL A 142 -9.41 -3.40 2.10
N ASN A 143 -8.65 -3.55 3.18
CA ASN A 143 -9.17 -3.53 4.55
C ASN A 143 -10.35 -4.49 4.80
N LEU A 144 -10.31 -5.70 4.23
CA LEU A 144 -11.40 -6.67 4.31
C LEU A 144 -11.68 -7.15 5.76
N ALA A 145 -10.73 -6.93 6.67
CA ALA A 145 -10.91 -7.17 8.11
C ALA A 145 -11.58 -5.98 8.85
N ASN A 146 -11.93 -4.90 8.15
CA ASN A 146 -12.52 -3.68 8.72
C ASN A 146 -11.71 -3.06 9.87
N ASN A 147 -10.39 -3.11 9.80
CA ASN A 147 -9.54 -2.47 10.80
C ASN A 147 -9.73 -0.95 10.80
N GLN A 148 -9.87 -0.36 12.00
CA GLN A 148 -10.11 1.07 12.17
C GLN A 148 -8.96 1.94 11.60
N PHE A 149 -7.70 1.55 11.85
CA PHE A 149 -6.52 2.26 11.36
C PHE A 149 -5.73 1.38 10.39
N ASP A 150 -6.37 1.02 9.26
CA ASP A 150 -5.79 0.13 8.24
C ASP A 150 -4.62 0.73 7.48
N ARG A 151 -4.55 2.08 7.42
CA ARG A 151 -3.54 2.76 6.62
C ARG A 151 -2.24 2.94 7.38
N GLN A 152 -2.25 3.67 8.48
CA GLN A 152 -1.09 3.87 9.33
C GLN A 152 -1.52 3.88 10.81
N SER A 153 -0.75 3.23 11.66
CA SER A 153 -0.94 3.22 13.10
C SER A 153 0.42 3.00 13.75
N TYR A 154 1.12 4.07 14.12
CA TYR A 154 2.46 3.97 14.69
C TYR A 154 2.76 5.06 15.72
N LEU A 155 3.66 4.74 16.63
CA LEU A 155 4.36 5.65 17.53
C LEU A 155 5.82 5.76 17.08
N GLY A 156 6.44 6.92 17.28
CA GLY A 156 7.83 7.12 16.93
C GLY A 156 8.58 8.03 17.89
N LEU A 157 9.90 7.86 17.91
CA LEU A 157 10.84 8.73 18.60
C LEU A 157 11.81 9.29 17.56
N ILE A 158 11.78 10.61 17.36
CA ILE A 158 12.77 11.34 16.60
C ILE A 158 13.92 11.69 17.54
N THR A 159 15.13 11.50 17.09
CA THR A 159 16.39 11.82 17.79
C THR A 159 17.29 12.65 16.89
N PRO A 160 18.36 13.26 17.41
CA PRO A 160 19.34 13.99 16.59
C PRO A 160 20.01 13.14 15.50
N VAL A 161 19.99 11.81 15.61
CA VAL A 161 20.66 10.89 14.67
C VAL A 161 19.68 10.09 13.80
N GLY A 162 18.37 10.34 13.90
CA GLY A 162 17.34 9.65 13.10
C GLY A 162 16.09 9.40 13.91
N ALA A 163 15.16 8.65 13.34
CA ALA A 163 13.88 8.32 13.96
C ALA A 163 13.69 6.81 14.05
N VAL A 164 13.13 6.35 15.17
CA VAL A 164 12.64 4.97 15.35
C VAL A 164 11.12 5.00 15.38
N LEU A 165 10.48 4.21 14.52
CA LEU A 165 9.03 4.10 14.41
C LEU A 165 8.60 2.67 14.70
N ALA A 166 7.49 2.47 15.40
CA ALA A 166 6.95 1.16 15.76
C ALA A 166 5.44 1.10 15.49
N GLY A 167 4.99 0.08 14.76
CA GLY A 167 3.57 -0.13 14.43
C GLY A 167 3.32 -0.53 12.98
N ARG A 168 2.21 -0.04 12.42
CA ARG A 168 1.81 -0.26 11.02
C ARG A 168 2.13 0.97 10.17
N MET A 169 2.96 0.79 9.14
CA MET A 169 3.43 1.90 8.30
C MET A 169 3.76 1.44 6.88
N TYR A 170 4.02 2.39 5.99
CA TYR A 170 4.47 2.11 4.62
C TYR A 170 5.82 1.38 4.62
N THR A 171 5.98 0.49 3.64
CA THR A 171 7.24 -0.25 3.45
C THR A 171 8.26 0.56 2.65
N PRO A 172 9.55 0.33 2.85
CA PRO A 172 10.60 1.10 2.17
C PRO A 172 10.53 1.03 0.64
N ASP A 173 10.32 -0.14 0.04
CA ASP A 173 10.22 -0.27 -1.42
C ASP A 173 8.99 0.43 -2.00
N TYR A 174 7.85 0.35 -1.27
CA TYR A 174 6.64 1.06 -1.68
C TYR A 174 6.82 2.58 -1.63
N GLU A 175 7.55 3.13 -0.66
CA GLU A 175 7.84 4.57 -0.59
C GLU A 175 8.61 5.04 -1.85
N ILE A 176 9.57 4.26 -2.33
CA ILE A 176 10.30 4.55 -3.58
C ILE A 176 9.35 4.49 -4.79
N SER A 177 8.57 3.41 -4.90
CA SER A 177 7.58 3.27 -5.97
C SER A 177 6.58 4.43 -5.99
N ALA A 178 6.06 4.82 -4.82
CA ALA A 178 5.10 5.92 -4.68
C ALA A 178 5.69 7.29 -5.03
N THR A 179 6.96 7.51 -4.69
CA THR A 179 7.63 8.79 -4.95
C THR A 179 7.91 9.02 -6.44
N PHE A 180 8.19 7.95 -7.18
CA PHE A 180 8.64 8.04 -8.58
C PHE A 180 7.59 7.61 -9.61
N ASP A 181 6.47 6.99 -9.19
CA ASP A 181 5.29 6.85 -10.06
C ASP A 181 4.79 8.24 -10.48
N ALA A 182 4.59 8.46 -11.77
CA ALA A 182 4.11 9.74 -12.30
C ALA A 182 2.77 10.18 -11.71
N MET A 183 1.94 9.23 -11.25
CA MET A 183 0.68 9.47 -10.54
C MET A 183 0.80 9.39 -9.02
N GLU A 184 2.01 9.19 -8.47
CA GLU A 184 2.26 9.07 -7.02
C GLU A 184 1.39 7.97 -6.38
N THR A 185 1.25 6.83 -7.07
CA THR A 185 0.39 5.69 -6.73
C THR A 185 -1.12 6.01 -6.62
N GLN A 186 -1.53 7.10 -7.20
CA GLN A 186 -2.91 7.57 -7.13
C GLN A 186 -3.63 7.35 -8.47
N SER A 187 -4.95 7.19 -8.42
CA SER A 187 -5.82 6.96 -9.56
C SER A 187 -5.67 5.63 -10.31
N ALA A 188 -6.58 5.41 -11.26
CA ALA A 188 -6.56 4.25 -12.14
C ALA A 188 -5.35 4.24 -13.12
N LEU A 189 -4.66 5.37 -13.30
CA LEU A 189 -3.48 5.49 -14.16
C LEU A 189 -2.16 5.14 -13.43
N ALA A 190 -2.19 4.94 -12.11
CA ALA A 190 -1.00 4.60 -11.33
C ALA A 190 -0.40 3.24 -11.73
N ALA A 191 0.92 3.14 -11.67
CA ALA A 191 1.65 1.93 -12.04
C ALA A 191 1.22 0.70 -11.23
N GLY A 192 0.91 0.89 -9.94
CA GLY A 192 0.48 -0.16 -9.03
C GLY A 192 -0.79 -0.90 -9.44
N GLN A 193 -1.63 -0.35 -10.32
CA GLN A 193 -2.81 -1.03 -10.83
C GLN A 193 -2.46 -2.32 -11.56
N LEU A 194 -1.36 -2.37 -12.29
CA LEU A 194 -0.90 -3.57 -13.01
C LEU A 194 -0.25 -4.61 -12.09
N ALA A 195 0.14 -4.23 -10.87
CA ALA A 195 0.76 -5.11 -9.89
C ALA A 195 -0.22 -5.59 -8.81
N ALA A 196 -1.48 -5.19 -8.86
CA ALA A 196 -2.41 -5.42 -7.77
C ALA A 196 -2.96 -6.85 -7.69
N ILE A 197 -2.98 -7.59 -8.79
CA ILE A 197 -3.58 -8.94 -8.84
C ILE A 197 -2.68 -9.91 -9.63
N PRO A 198 -2.15 -10.95 -8.97
CA PRO A 198 -2.07 -11.14 -7.52
C PRO A 198 -1.28 -10.00 -6.88
N ALA A 199 -1.46 -9.78 -5.56
CA ALA A 199 -0.81 -8.66 -4.88
C ALA A 199 0.71 -8.72 -5.02
N GLY A 200 1.27 -7.80 -5.80
CA GLY A 200 2.71 -7.73 -6.10
C GLY A 200 3.47 -6.74 -5.22
N PHE A 201 2.79 -6.01 -4.31
CA PHE A 201 3.40 -5.07 -3.39
C PHE A 201 2.96 -5.30 -1.96
N ASP A 202 3.91 -5.27 -1.04
CA ASP A 202 3.65 -5.04 0.37
C ASP A 202 3.62 -3.52 0.62
N ILE A 203 2.45 -2.90 0.49
CA ILE A 203 2.28 -1.44 0.66
C ILE A 203 2.58 -1.03 2.09
N ARG A 204 2.07 -1.79 3.06
CA ARG A 204 2.20 -1.56 4.50
C ARG A 204 2.39 -2.87 5.23
N ILE A 205 3.19 -2.82 6.28
CA ILE A 205 3.42 -3.96 7.18
C ILE A 205 3.00 -3.55 8.59
N SER A 206 2.26 -4.43 9.27
CA SER A 206 1.99 -4.35 10.70
C SER A 206 3.14 -4.94 11.50
N ASN A 207 3.16 -4.71 12.83
CA ASN A 207 4.12 -5.29 13.75
C ASN A 207 5.57 -5.00 13.31
N ALA A 208 5.81 -3.77 12.84
CA ALA A 208 7.09 -3.36 12.27
C ALA A 208 7.82 -2.35 13.15
N LEU A 209 9.15 -2.45 13.10
CA LEU A 209 10.09 -1.47 13.62
C LEU A 209 10.86 -0.89 12.44
N GLN A 210 10.92 0.44 12.32
CA GLN A 210 11.68 1.13 11.27
C GLN A 210 12.66 2.12 11.90
N TYR A 211 13.90 2.13 11.41
CA TYR A 211 14.83 3.21 11.63
C TYR A 211 14.95 4.04 10.35
N ARG A 212 14.88 5.38 10.47
CA ARG A 212 14.88 6.32 9.35
C ARG A 212 15.83 7.48 9.63
N ILE A 213 16.62 7.84 8.61
CA ILE A 213 17.48 9.02 8.62
C ILE A 213 17.05 9.94 7.48
N GLN A 214 17.07 11.25 7.75
CA GLN A 214 16.88 12.27 6.72
C GLN A 214 17.84 13.43 6.99
N THR A 215 18.79 13.64 6.09
CA THR A 215 19.82 14.67 6.23
C THR A 215 20.40 15.04 4.88
N GLY A 216 20.66 16.34 4.63
CA GLY A 216 21.37 16.82 3.44
C GLY A 216 20.77 16.39 2.10
N GLY A 217 19.43 16.28 1.99
CA GLY A 217 18.75 15.79 0.79
C GLY A 217 18.74 14.26 0.67
N VAL A 218 19.37 13.52 1.59
CA VAL A 218 19.35 12.06 1.62
C VAL A 218 18.32 11.57 2.61
N THR A 219 17.49 10.60 2.19
CA THR A 219 16.59 9.84 3.06
C THR A 219 16.94 8.37 2.95
N ALA A 220 17.11 7.70 4.08
CA ALA A 220 17.31 6.24 4.11
C ALA A 220 16.51 5.62 5.24
N SER A 221 16.05 4.39 5.06
CA SER A 221 15.40 3.62 6.11
C SER A 221 15.68 2.13 5.99
N VAL A 222 15.62 1.47 7.14
CA VAL A 222 15.58 0.01 7.28
C VAL A 222 14.37 -0.37 8.13
N MET A 223 13.70 -1.46 7.78
CA MET A 223 12.47 -1.92 8.43
C MET A 223 12.54 -3.42 8.71
N TYR A 224 12.09 -3.82 9.88
CA TYR A 224 11.90 -5.20 10.27
C TYR A 224 10.44 -5.40 10.72
N GLY A 225 9.75 -6.38 10.11
CA GLY A 225 8.41 -6.80 10.51
C GLY A 225 8.49 -8.14 11.24
N PHE A 226 7.91 -8.17 12.45
CA PHE A 226 7.87 -9.38 13.27
C PHE A 226 6.79 -10.32 12.74
N GLY A 227 7.15 -11.59 12.54
CA GLY A 227 6.22 -12.62 12.05
C GLY A 227 5.28 -13.16 13.12
N GLU A 228 5.55 -12.87 14.39
CA GLU A 228 4.73 -13.24 15.57
C GLU A 228 4.34 -14.73 15.60
N THR A 229 5.24 -15.59 15.12
CA THR A 229 5.04 -17.02 15.09
C THR A 229 5.81 -17.69 16.22
N GLY A 230 5.10 -18.37 17.13
CA GLY A 230 5.72 -19.08 18.24
C GLY A 230 6.77 -20.07 17.77
N GLY A 231 7.96 -20.03 18.40
CA GLY A 231 9.08 -20.93 18.09
C GLY A 231 9.85 -20.62 16.79
N SER A 232 9.51 -19.55 16.06
CA SER A 232 10.19 -19.18 14.82
C SER A 232 10.35 -17.66 14.66
N SER A 233 11.57 -17.22 14.44
CA SER A 233 11.88 -15.82 14.05
C SER A 233 11.89 -15.60 12.55
N SER A 234 11.73 -16.65 11.73
CA SER A 234 11.76 -16.58 10.27
C SER A 234 10.38 -16.63 9.62
N ASN A 235 9.40 -17.30 10.25
CA ASN A 235 8.05 -17.42 9.71
C ASN A 235 7.35 -16.05 9.69
N ASN A 236 6.75 -15.69 8.56
CA ASN A 236 6.06 -14.41 8.32
C ASN A 236 6.95 -13.16 8.50
N ARG A 237 8.27 -13.30 8.67
CA ARG A 237 9.18 -12.17 8.83
C ARG A 237 9.22 -11.29 7.59
N PHE A 238 9.29 -9.99 7.81
CA PHE A 238 9.52 -8.98 6.77
C PHE A 238 10.83 -8.23 7.01
N VAL A 239 11.54 -7.89 5.93
CA VAL A 239 12.71 -6.99 5.94
C VAL A 239 12.59 -6.05 4.75
N GLY A 240 12.82 -4.76 4.98
CA GLY A 240 12.84 -3.75 3.94
C GLY A 240 13.95 -2.71 4.16
N ALA A 241 14.41 -2.11 3.08
CA ALA A 241 15.35 -0.99 3.11
C ALA A 241 15.12 -0.06 1.93
N MET A 242 15.42 1.21 2.09
CA MET A 242 15.45 2.18 0.98
C MET A 242 16.49 3.26 1.21
N GLY A 243 16.94 3.84 0.10
CA GLY A 243 17.75 5.06 0.04
C GLY A 243 17.27 5.95 -1.10
N MET A 244 17.19 7.24 -0.85
CA MET A 244 16.79 8.26 -1.83
C MET A 244 17.65 9.50 -1.66
N SER A 245 18.07 10.08 -2.79
CA SER A 245 18.76 11.38 -2.83
C SER A 245 17.89 12.36 -3.63
N THR A 246 17.69 13.55 -3.07
CA THR A 246 16.94 14.64 -3.69
C THR A 246 17.86 15.85 -3.79
N GLY A 247 18.00 16.37 -5.01
CA GLY A 247 18.77 17.58 -5.32
C GLY A 247 17.86 18.66 -5.90
N ASP A 248 18.49 19.72 -6.40
CA ASP A 248 17.78 20.79 -7.11
C ASP A 248 17.35 20.28 -8.49
N GLY A 249 16.04 20.10 -8.67
CA GLY A 249 15.43 19.65 -9.92
C GLY A 249 15.54 18.17 -10.24
N TYR A 250 15.95 17.30 -9.30
CA TYR A 250 15.95 15.85 -9.48
C TYR A 250 15.82 15.08 -8.17
N ALA A 251 15.41 13.83 -8.27
CA ALA A 251 15.58 12.84 -7.22
C ALA A 251 15.80 11.45 -7.83
N VAL A 252 16.49 10.58 -7.10
CA VAL A 252 16.73 9.19 -7.44
C VAL A 252 16.67 8.34 -6.19
N GLY A 253 16.18 7.12 -6.30
CA GLY A 253 16.08 6.23 -5.14
C GLY A 253 16.02 4.76 -5.52
N LEU A 254 16.31 3.94 -4.52
CA LEU A 254 16.28 2.48 -4.56
C LEU A 254 15.56 1.97 -3.33
N GLY A 255 14.65 1.02 -3.53
CA GLY A 255 13.92 0.30 -2.49
C GLY A 255 14.07 -1.20 -2.63
N TYR A 256 13.96 -1.89 -1.51
CA TYR A 256 13.98 -3.34 -1.41
C TYR A 256 13.07 -3.80 -0.29
N ASN A 257 12.20 -4.76 -0.59
CA ASN A 257 11.42 -5.48 0.41
C ASN A 257 11.55 -6.99 0.18
N THR A 258 11.52 -7.75 1.26
CA THR A 258 11.36 -9.21 1.21
C THR A 258 10.59 -9.68 2.41
N ARG A 259 9.70 -10.66 2.21
CA ARG A 259 9.02 -11.36 3.31
C ARG A 259 9.19 -12.86 3.18
N ASN A 260 9.04 -13.55 4.30
CA ASN A 260 8.89 -14.99 4.33
C ASN A 260 7.41 -15.36 4.41
N ASN A 261 7.07 -16.54 3.92
CA ASN A 261 5.76 -17.15 4.15
C ASN A 261 5.66 -17.75 5.57
N GLU A 262 4.53 -18.36 5.87
CA GLU A 262 4.23 -19.01 7.16
C GLU A 262 5.14 -20.23 7.48
N LEU A 263 5.89 -20.73 6.51
CA LEU A 263 6.89 -21.80 6.66
C LEU A 263 8.34 -21.27 6.76
N GLY A 264 8.52 -19.93 6.79
CA GLY A 264 9.85 -19.33 6.81
C GLY A 264 10.58 -19.33 5.46
N GLN A 265 9.91 -19.72 4.37
CA GLN A 265 10.47 -19.70 3.02
C GLN A 265 10.34 -18.28 2.44
N LYS A 266 11.35 -17.88 1.66
CA LYS A 266 11.35 -16.57 0.99
C LYS A 266 10.19 -16.47 0.00
N SER A 267 9.24 -15.60 0.29
CA SER A 267 8.05 -15.28 -0.50
C SER A 267 8.26 -14.00 -1.33
N LEU A 268 7.28 -13.07 -1.30
CA LEU A 268 7.34 -11.87 -2.11
C LEU A 268 8.60 -11.06 -1.82
N THR A 269 9.31 -10.76 -2.90
CA THR A 269 10.48 -9.87 -2.91
C THR A 269 10.26 -8.83 -3.99
N THR A 270 10.43 -7.57 -3.65
CA THR A 270 10.36 -6.45 -4.58
C THR A 270 11.64 -5.63 -4.53
N THR A 271 12.05 -5.11 -5.67
CA THR A 271 13.20 -4.20 -5.79
C THR A 271 12.82 -3.13 -6.78
N THR A 272 12.80 -1.89 -6.33
CA THR A 272 12.39 -0.74 -7.14
C THR A 272 13.52 0.27 -7.24
N VAL A 273 13.81 0.73 -8.43
CA VAL A 273 14.64 1.90 -8.70
C VAL A 273 13.79 2.93 -9.44
N GLY A 274 13.93 4.18 -9.05
CA GLY A 274 13.17 5.25 -9.70
C GLY A 274 13.86 6.60 -9.59
N GLY A 275 13.35 7.56 -10.34
CA GLY A 275 13.81 8.93 -10.29
C GLY A 275 12.84 9.87 -11.01
N TRP A 276 13.01 11.14 -10.72
CA TRP A 276 12.41 12.21 -11.50
C TRP A 276 13.40 13.32 -11.75
N VAL A 277 13.18 14.07 -12.83
CA VAL A 277 13.96 15.25 -13.20
C VAL A 277 13.03 16.30 -13.78
N ASN A 278 13.32 17.56 -13.49
CA ASN A 278 12.63 18.68 -14.13
C ASN A 278 13.11 18.81 -15.56
N VAL A 279 12.16 18.81 -16.51
CA VAL A 279 12.43 18.94 -17.94
C VAL A 279 11.45 19.98 -18.52
N GLY A 280 11.98 21.11 -18.99
CA GLY A 280 11.14 22.21 -19.46
C GLY A 280 10.15 22.67 -18.38
N PRO A 281 8.86 22.81 -18.70
CA PRO A 281 7.85 23.29 -17.75
C PRO A 281 7.34 22.22 -16.79
N GLY A 282 7.84 20.99 -16.86
CA GLY A 282 7.30 19.85 -16.12
C GLY A 282 8.32 18.94 -15.51
N LYS A 283 7.80 17.86 -14.92
CA LYS A 283 8.55 16.81 -14.24
C LYS A 283 8.42 15.49 -15.01
N LEU A 284 9.52 14.94 -15.47
CA LEU A 284 9.62 13.59 -16.02
C LEU A 284 9.93 12.63 -14.88
N SER A 285 9.12 11.60 -14.69
CA SER A 285 9.31 10.57 -13.68
C SER A 285 9.40 9.20 -14.33
N ALA A 286 10.26 8.33 -13.80
CA ALA A 286 10.32 6.93 -14.22
C ALA A 286 10.60 6.02 -13.03
N VAL A 287 10.01 4.81 -13.08
CA VAL A 287 10.20 3.75 -12.09
C VAL A 287 10.36 2.41 -12.80
N TYR A 288 11.30 1.60 -12.33
CA TYR A 288 11.41 0.20 -12.70
C TYR A 288 11.39 -0.64 -11.42
N SER A 289 10.52 -1.66 -11.42
CA SER A 289 10.35 -2.53 -10.27
C SER A 289 10.36 -3.99 -10.69
N ARG A 290 11.09 -4.83 -9.96
CA ARG A 290 11.12 -6.28 -10.13
C ARG A 290 10.43 -6.96 -8.99
N HIS A 291 9.50 -7.86 -9.31
CA HIS A 291 8.68 -8.61 -8.36
C HIS A 291 8.91 -10.10 -8.52
N LYS A 292 9.11 -10.80 -7.41
CA LYS A 292 9.32 -12.24 -7.39
C LYS A 292 8.67 -12.85 -6.15
N ASP A 293 7.85 -13.89 -6.35
CA ASP A 293 7.28 -14.73 -5.29
C ASP A 293 7.30 -16.19 -5.74
N ASP A 294 8.26 -16.97 -5.25
CA ASP A 294 8.37 -18.39 -5.55
C ASP A 294 7.61 -19.27 -4.53
N HIS A 295 7.25 -18.69 -3.36
CA HIS A 295 6.58 -19.40 -2.26
C HIS A 295 5.41 -18.53 -1.73
N PRO A 296 4.29 -18.45 -2.47
CA PRO A 296 3.14 -17.64 -2.07
C PRO A 296 2.68 -17.94 -0.65
N SER A 297 2.34 -16.89 0.10
CA SER A 297 1.92 -17.01 1.50
C SER A 297 0.46 -17.44 1.63
N ASN A 298 0.09 -17.93 2.82
CA ASN A 298 -1.27 -18.32 3.21
C ASN A 298 -1.84 -19.53 2.46
N LEU A 299 -0.97 -20.40 1.95
CA LEU A 299 -1.37 -21.62 1.22
C LEU A 299 -0.93 -22.92 1.89
N SER A 300 -0.03 -22.89 2.86
CA SER A 300 0.51 -24.12 3.49
C SER A 300 -0.54 -24.94 4.26
N GLY A 301 -1.57 -24.26 4.79
CA GLY A 301 -2.69 -24.89 5.49
C GLY A 301 -3.86 -25.32 4.60
N LEU A 302 -3.81 -25.06 3.28
CA LEU A 302 -4.94 -25.29 2.39
C LEU A 302 -5.35 -26.76 2.33
N ALA A 303 -4.39 -27.69 2.18
CA ALA A 303 -4.70 -29.12 2.14
C ALA A 303 -5.34 -29.60 3.45
N ALA A 304 -4.83 -29.16 4.60
CA ALA A 304 -5.41 -29.52 5.90
C ALA A 304 -6.86 -29.00 6.05
N SER A 305 -7.12 -27.76 5.62
CA SER A 305 -8.48 -27.19 5.60
C SER A 305 -9.42 -27.97 4.69
N LEU A 306 -8.97 -28.37 3.51
CA LEU A 306 -9.76 -29.17 2.57
C LEU A 306 -10.06 -30.56 3.13
N VAL A 307 -9.10 -31.22 3.77
CA VAL A 307 -9.30 -32.52 4.43
C VAL A 307 -10.31 -32.40 5.58
N ALA A 308 -10.21 -31.36 6.39
CA ALA A 308 -11.21 -31.07 7.43
C ALA A 308 -12.61 -30.83 6.85
N GLY A 309 -12.70 -30.31 5.62
CA GLY A 309 -13.95 -30.16 4.84
C GLY A 309 -14.40 -31.43 4.11
N GLY A 310 -13.73 -32.60 4.32
CA GLY A 310 -14.14 -33.88 3.73
C GLY A 310 -13.49 -34.22 2.39
N VAL A 311 -12.53 -33.42 1.90
CA VAL A 311 -11.76 -33.75 0.69
C VAL A 311 -10.69 -34.80 1.01
N ALA A 312 -10.59 -35.83 0.16
CA ALA A 312 -9.56 -36.87 0.34
C ALA A 312 -8.14 -36.27 0.35
N ALA A 313 -7.29 -36.69 1.29
CA ALA A 313 -5.97 -36.11 1.52
C ALA A 313 -5.06 -36.04 0.26
N PRO A 314 -4.99 -37.06 -0.62
CA PRO A 314 -4.20 -36.94 -1.86
C PRO A 314 -4.72 -35.85 -2.80
N VAL A 315 -6.04 -35.69 -2.87
CA VAL A 315 -6.71 -34.65 -3.68
C VAL A 315 -6.46 -33.26 -3.10
N ALA A 316 -6.59 -33.10 -1.79
CA ALA A 316 -6.32 -31.84 -1.09
C ALA A 316 -4.86 -31.37 -1.30
N THR A 317 -3.90 -32.30 -1.21
CA THR A 317 -2.47 -32.02 -1.47
C THR A 317 -2.23 -31.60 -2.93
N LEU A 318 -2.87 -32.27 -3.88
CA LEU A 318 -2.79 -31.94 -5.30
C LEU A 318 -3.32 -30.53 -5.57
N VAL A 319 -4.48 -30.19 -5.01
CA VAL A 319 -5.09 -28.85 -5.12
C VAL A 319 -4.19 -27.77 -4.51
N GLN A 320 -3.67 -27.99 -3.30
CA GLN A 320 -2.73 -27.05 -2.69
C GLN A 320 -1.51 -26.81 -3.57
N GLY A 321 -0.88 -27.86 -4.09
CA GLY A 321 0.27 -27.75 -4.98
C GLY A 321 -0.03 -26.96 -6.26
N ALA A 322 -1.22 -27.15 -6.83
CA ALA A 322 -1.70 -26.43 -8.01
C ALA A 322 -1.84 -24.92 -7.73
N TYR A 323 -2.47 -24.52 -6.61
CA TYR A 323 -2.56 -23.12 -6.22
C TYR A 323 -1.19 -22.51 -5.90
N MET A 324 -0.32 -23.22 -5.19
CA MET A 324 1.04 -22.78 -4.92
C MET A 324 1.78 -22.45 -6.21
N ASN A 325 1.63 -23.26 -7.26
CA ASN A 325 2.24 -23.01 -8.57
C ASN A 325 1.56 -21.85 -9.32
N ALA A 326 0.23 -21.83 -9.35
CA ALA A 326 -0.53 -20.83 -10.08
C ALA A 326 -0.39 -19.41 -9.50
N LEU A 327 -0.10 -19.28 -8.21
CA LEU A 327 0.04 -17.98 -7.54
C LEU A 327 1.49 -17.49 -7.43
N LYS A 328 2.47 -18.26 -7.96
CA LYS A 328 3.84 -17.75 -8.13
C LYS A 328 3.85 -16.52 -9.01
N GLN A 329 4.72 -15.57 -8.67
CA GLN A 329 4.86 -14.32 -9.40
C GLN A 329 6.32 -14.09 -9.78
N ARG A 330 6.51 -13.63 -11.02
CA ARG A 330 7.79 -13.10 -11.48
C ARG A 330 7.50 -12.13 -12.62
N PHE A 331 7.62 -10.84 -12.37
CA PHE A 331 7.41 -9.83 -13.41
C PHE A 331 8.29 -8.61 -13.18
N ASP A 332 8.54 -7.91 -14.26
CA ASP A 332 9.12 -6.58 -14.27
C ASP A 332 8.00 -5.55 -14.55
N LEU A 333 8.00 -4.45 -13.80
CA LEU A 333 7.09 -3.32 -13.98
C LEU A 333 7.92 -2.09 -14.34
N PHE A 334 7.58 -1.42 -15.42
CA PHE A 334 8.18 -0.15 -15.83
C PHE A 334 7.09 0.90 -15.97
N ASN A 335 7.28 2.06 -15.36
CA ASN A 335 6.42 3.23 -15.51
C ASN A 335 7.25 4.44 -15.93
N ILE A 336 6.70 5.25 -16.81
CA ILE A 336 7.23 6.55 -17.18
C ILE A 336 6.07 7.52 -17.37
N GLY A 337 6.23 8.75 -16.94
CA GLY A 337 5.22 9.77 -17.18
C GLY A 337 5.75 11.17 -17.02
N TYR A 338 5.00 12.11 -17.55
CA TYR A 338 5.33 13.52 -17.54
C TYR A 338 4.18 14.33 -16.97
N ARG A 339 4.48 15.19 -16.00
CA ARG A 339 3.53 16.05 -15.32
C ARG A 339 3.88 17.50 -15.53
N ILE A 340 2.90 18.30 -15.99
CA ILE A 340 2.99 19.76 -16.15
C ILE A 340 1.97 20.41 -15.23
N THR A 341 2.40 21.42 -14.49
CA THR A 341 1.50 22.28 -13.70
C THR A 341 1.66 23.73 -14.14
N SER A 342 0.56 24.39 -14.51
CA SER A 342 0.52 25.79 -14.91
C SER A 342 -0.70 26.47 -14.30
N GLY A 343 -0.48 27.37 -13.36
CA GLY A 343 -1.55 27.97 -12.58
C GLY A 343 -2.39 26.90 -11.87
N PRO A 344 -3.72 26.91 -12.02
CA PRO A 344 -4.59 25.92 -11.39
C PRO A 344 -4.63 24.56 -12.13
N HIS A 345 -3.98 24.45 -13.27
CA HIS A 345 -4.07 23.28 -14.16
C HIS A 345 -2.89 22.34 -13.94
N THR A 346 -3.15 21.05 -13.76
CA THR A 346 -2.14 19.98 -13.79
C THR A 346 -2.57 18.92 -14.78
N VAL A 347 -1.68 18.58 -15.71
CA VAL A 347 -1.84 17.47 -16.64
C VAL A 347 -0.74 16.44 -16.38
N THR A 348 -1.11 15.18 -16.28
CA THR A 348 -0.16 14.07 -16.18
C THR A 348 -0.48 13.07 -17.29
N VAL A 349 0.53 12.67 -18.06
CA VAL A 349 0.45 11.52 -18.97
C VAL A 349 1.38 10.44 -18.47
N ALA A 350 0.96 9.18 -18.53
CA ALA A 350 1.77 8.06 -18.07
C ALA A 350 1.58 6.81 -18.92
N TYR A 351 2.62 6.01 -18.96
CA TYR A 351 2.66 4.69 -19.55
C TYR A 351 3.26 3.71 -18.55
N THR A 352 2.59 2.56 -18.35
CA THR A 352 3.08 1.47 -17.53
C THR A 352 3.12 0.19 -18.35
N ASN A 353 4.17 -0.61 -18.18
CA ASN A 353 4.29 -1.94 -18.80
C ASN A 353 4.63 -2.96 -17.69
N ARG A 354 3.81 -4.02 -17.62
CA ARG A 354 4.08 -5.23 -16.86
C ARG A 354 4.51 -6.33 -17.80
N ASN A 355 5.70 -6.88 -17.59
CA ASN A 355 6.25 -7.99 -18.34
C ASN A 355 6.36 -9.20 -17.41
N GLU A 356 5.43 -10.15 -17.50
CA GLU A 356 5.45 -11.37 -16.73
C GLU A 356 6.49 -12.34 -17.25
N LYS A 357 7.18 -13.03 -16.33
CA LYS A 357 8.28 -13.96 -16.60
C LYS A 357 7.95 -15.41 -16.22
N THR A 358 6.71 -15.68 -15.80
CA THR A 358 6.24 -17.05 -15.59
C THR A 358 5.73 -17.64 -16.91
N SER A 359 5.53 -18.97 -16.93
CA SER A 359 4.93 -19.63 -18.10
C SER A 359 3.49 -19.21 -18.37
N TYR A 360 2.84 -18.53 -17.43
CA TYR A 360 1.46 -18.04 -17.62
C TYR A 360 1.38 -16.85 -18.59
N ASP A 361 2.45 -16.04 -18.67
CA ASP A 361 2.61 -14.96 -19.66
C ASP A 361 1.43 -13.95 -19.67
N ALA A 362 1.15 -13.36 -18.49
CA ALA A 362 0.08 -12.39 -18.29
C ALA A 362 0.59 -10.95 -18.44
N ASP A 363 1.14 -10.62 -19.61
CA ASP A 363 1.61 -9.27 -19.90
C ASP A 363 0.45 -8.27 -19.98
N ALA A 364 0.68 -7.06 -19.48
CA ALA A 364 -0.30 -5.98 -19.54
C ALA A 364 0.39 -4.61 -19.64
N ARG A 365 -0.29 -3.67 -20.25
CA ARG A 365 0.13 -2.26 -20.34
C ARG A 365 -1.01 -1.37 -19.90
N SER A 366 -0.68 -0.21 -19.36
CA SER A 366 -1.64 0.87 -19.17
C SER A 366 -1.07 2.18 -19.67
N TYR A 367 -1.92 3.02 -20.21
CA TYR A 367 -1.56 4.37 -20.66
C TYR A 367 -2.78 5.27 -20.63
N GLY A 368 -2.52 6.57 -20.47
CA GLY A 368 -3.59 7.53 -20.40
C GLY A 368 -3.14 8.89 -19.90
N ALA A 369 -4.12 9.67 -19.46
CA ALA A 369 -3.94 11.01 -18.97
C ALA A 369 -4.82 11.28 -17.77
N ALA A 370 -4.32 12.12 -16.88
CA ALA A 370 -5.07 12.71 -15.78
C ALA A 370 -4.99 14.23 -15.87
N TYR A 371 -6.13 14.89 -15.61
CA TYR A 371 -6.23 16.32 -15.52
C TYR A 371 -6.80 16.71 -14.15
N THR A 372 -6.17 17.68 -13.51
CA THR A 372 -6.60 18.26 -12.24
C THR A 372 -6.76 19.77 -12.41
N TYR A 373 -7.90 20.30 -11.98
CA TYR A 373 -8.16 21.72 -11.88
C TYR A 373 -8.32 22.13 -10.42
N ALA A 374 -7.37 22.89 -9.89
CA ALA A 374 -7.40 23.38 -8.52
C ALA A 374 -8.41 24.52 -8.36
N LEU A 375 -9.53 24.26 -7.68
CA LEU A 375 -10.50 25.29 -7.28
C LEU A 375 -9.97 26.13 -6.12
N SER A 376 -9.16 25.52 -5.27
CA SER A 376 -8.48 26.15 -4.14
C SER A 376 -7.25 25.35 -3.74
N LYS A 377 -6.52 25.77 -2.68
CA LYS A 377 -5.42 24.99 -2.10
C LYS A 377 -5.86 23.62 -1.54
N ARG A 378 -7.15 23.43 -1.28
CA ARG A 378 -7.70 22.22 -0.66
C ARG A 378 -8.68 21.44 -1.54
N THR A 379 -9.23 22.06 -2.58
CA THR A 379 -10.29 21.47 -3.40
C THR A 379 -9.88 21.47 -4.86
N ASP A 380 -10.00 20.33 -5.51
CA ASP A 380 -9.73 20.17 -6.93
C ASP A 380 -10.78 19.28 -7.63
N LEU A 381 -10.97 19.54 -8.93
CA LEU A 381 -11.73 18.69 -9.85
C LEU A 381 -10.74 17.84 -10.64
N ASN A 382 -11.11 16.60 -10.90
CA ASN A 382 -10.24 15.62 -11.54
C ASN A 382 -10.95 14.89 -12.67
N ALA A 383 -10.19 14.63 -13.74
CA ALA A 383 -10.58 13.74 -14.82
C ALA A 383 -9.44 12.76 -15.09
N VAL A 384 -9.73 11.47 -15.20
CA VAL A 384 -8.73 10.42 -15.48
C VAL A 384 -9.25 9.53 -16.59
N LEU A 385 -8.49 9.41 -17.68
CA LEU A 385 -8.73 8.47 -18.76
C LEU A 385 -7.56 7.49 -18.82
N VAL A 386 -7.84 6.20 -18.72
CA VAL A 386 -6.81 5.15 -18.81
C VAL A 386 -7.32 3.97 -19.63
N ARG A 387 -6.42 3.41 -20.45
CA ARG A 387 -6.63 2.15 -21.16
C ARG A 387 -5.65 1.11 -20.62
N PHE A 388 -6.18 -0.09 -20.40
CA PHE A 388 -5.43 -1.31 -20.09
C PHE A 388 -5.45 -2.20 -21.34
N ASP A 389 -4.26 -2.49 -21.86
CA ASP A 389 -4.02 -3.35 -23.03
C ASP A 389 -3.47 -4.67 -22.49
N ASN A 390 -4.30 -5.68 -22.45
CA ASN A 390 -3.99 -7.01 -21.96
C ASN A 390 -3.52 -7.91 -23.10
N ARG A 391 -2.40 -8.58 -22.90
CA ARG A 391 -1.83 -9.49 -23.89
C ARG A 391 -1.85 -10.91 -23.38
N LYS A 392 -2.05 -11.86 -24.28
CA LYS A 392 -2.09 -13.29 -23.98
C LYS A 392 -3.01 -13.59 -22.80
N ASN A 393 -2.45 -13.92 -21.62
CA ASN A 393 -3.21 -14.24 -20.42
C ASN A 393 -3.36 -13.05 -19.44
N GLY A 394 -2.98 -11.84 -19.85
CA GLY A 394 -3.20 -10.63 -19.07
C GLY A 394 -4.70 -10.38 -18.84
N GLN A 395 -5.05 -9.96 -17.61
CA GLN A 395 -6.43 -9.66 -17.20
C GLN A 395 -6.52 -8.42 -16.31
N ALA A 396 -5.60 -7.49 -16.43
CA ALA A 396 -5.62 -6.28 -15.62
C ALA A 396 -6.78 -5.37 -16.05
N ALA A 397 -7.50 -4.84 -15.06
CA ALA A 397 -8.50 -3.78 -15.18
C ALA A 397 -8.30 -2.74 -14.08
N PRO A 398 -8.76 -1.49 -14.25
CA PRO A 398 -8.73 -0.52 -13.17
C PRO A 398 -9.56 -0.98 -11.99
N GLY A 399 -9.11 -0.66 -10.79
CA GLY A 399 -9.81 -1.02 -9.56
C GLY A 399 -11.12 -0.27 -9.34
N GLY A 400 -11.29 0.87 -10.00
CA GLY A 400 -12.45 1.76 -9.81
C GLY A 400 -12.27 2.74 -8.65
N ASN A 401 -11.24 2.54 -7.83
CA ASN A 401 -10.83 3.47 -6.78
C ASN A 401 -9.30 3.42 -6.61
N GLY A 402 -8.70 4.57 -6.41
CA GLY A 402 -7.30 4.78 -6.09
C GLY A 402 -6.34 3.70 -6.58
N TYR A 403 -5.94 2.83 -5.67
CA TYR A 403 -4.84 1.90 -5.88
C TYR A 403 -5.26 0.45 -6.21
N LEU A 404 -6.52 0.10 -6.07
CA LEU A 404 -6.98 -1.28 -6.18
C LEU A 404 -7.21 -1.70 -7.63
N GLY A 405 -6.36 -2.57 -8.18
CA GLY A 405 -6.52 -3.18 -9.50
C GLY A 405 -7.70 -4.15 -9.58
N GLY A 406 -8.28 -4.28 -10.76
CA GLY A 406 -9.38 -5.18 -11.07
C GLY A 406 -9.01 -6.27 -12.07
N VAL A 407 -9.98 -7.10 -12.43
CA VAL A 407 -9.85 -8.22 -13.37
C VAL A 407 -10.85 -8.07 -14.51
N THR A 408 -10.40 -8.18 -15.76
CA THR A 408 -11.28 -8.21 -16.94
C THR A 408 -12.06 -9.51 -17.04
N ARG A 409 -13.10 -9.55 -17.90
CA ARG A 409 -14.00 -10.71 -18.06
C ARG A 409 -13.28 -12.01 -18.46
N ALA A 410 -12.16 -11.89 -19.18
CA ALA A 410 -11.35 -13.02 -19.64
C ALA A 410 -9.92 -12.54 -19.94
N ALA A 411 -9.00 -13.50 -20.05
CA ALA A 411 -7.64 -13.30 -20.50
C ALA A 411 -7.58 -12.61 -21.88
N GLY A 412 -6.66 -11.67 -22.05
CA GLY A 412 -6.47 -10.91 -23.28
C GLY A 412 -7.54 -9.86 -23.59
N VAL A 413 -8.53 -9.67 -22.72
CA VAL A 413 -9.56 -8.64 -22.90
C VAL A 413 -9.07 -7.30 -22.35
N ASP A 414 -9.16 -6.26 -23.16
CA ASP A 414 -8.80 -4.90 -22.77
C ASP A 414 -9.87 -4.25 -21.87
N SER A 415 -9.43 -3.24 -21.13
CA SER A 415 -10.32 -2.40 -20.31
C SER A 415 -9.99 -0.93 -20.50
N THR A 416 -11.01 -0.08 -20.44
CA THR A 416 -10.87 1.38 -20.44
C THR A 416 -11.66 1.94 -19.29
N SER A 417 -11.10 2.94 -18.60
CA SER A 417 -11.79 3.69 -17.55
C SER A 417 -11.76 5.18 -17.85
N LEU A 418 -12.92 5.81 -17.70
CA LEU A 418 -13.07 7.26 -17.60
C LEU A 418 -13.61 7.58 -16.19
N ALA A 419 -12.93 8.46 -15.49
CA ALA A 419 -13.36 8.90 -14.15
C ALA A 419 -13.38 10.43 -14.07
N LEU A 420 -14.41 10.96 -13.41
CA LEU A 420 -14.58 12.39 -13.13
C LEU A 420 -14.89 12.54 -11.64
N GLY A 421 -14.17 13.39 -10.93
CA GLY A 421 -14.33 13.49 -9.48
C GLY A 421 -13.96 14.84 -8.89
N ILE A 422 -14.27 14.98 -7.62
CA ILE A 422 -13.90 16.09 -6.76
C ILE A 422 -13.15 15.55 -5.55
N ARG A 423 -12.07 16.24 -5.18
CA ARG A 423 -11.30 15.93 -3.99
C ARG A 423 -11.19 17.16 -3.11
N HIS A 424 -11.39 16.96 -1.81
CA HIS A 424 -11.25 18.01 -0.79
C HIS A 424 -10.35 17.52 0.34
N ARG A 425 -9.37 18.36 0.74
CA ARG A 425 -8.46 18.11 1.88
C ARG A 425 -8.78 19.03 3.05
N PHE A 426 -8.73 18.52 4.27
CA PHE A 426 -8.99 19.29 5.49
C PHE A 426 -7.93 19.06 6.57
#